data_9f32ce9b9a6f1fa7f819d0a028568a4d
#
_entry.id   9f32ce9b9a6f1fa7f819d0a028568a4d
#
_cell.length_a   1.000
_cell.length_b   1.000
_cell.length_c   1.000
_cell.angle_alpha   90.00
_cell.angle_beta   90.00
_cell.angle_gamma   90.00
#
_symmetry.space_group_name_H-M   'P 1'
#
loop_
_entity.id
_entity.type
_entity.pdbx_description
1 polymer ?
#
loop_
_entity_poly.entity_id
_entity_poly.type
_entity_poly.pdbx_seq_one_letter_code
_entity_poly.pdbx_strand_id
1 'polypeptide(L)'
;MNRPHFSDHHDCEGLTGITVDHLPHDGSLGRVRRYAKGTFVWQPDDAADRIYFLRRGQVAVSTATPEHRPVLLRTVEAGQPFGELCLCSARTRRRDTTASALVACEAVEVKLSHFLGYLRGNRGALEALLYTFCMRLTDAEQRVEVLGHRGAEQRLGHLMLRLGQLGTPDGGRDTVTLSVSHKELAQMAGMSRSHVTVTMGRLRRRGLVRYQREGPLRVDVAALTLYLGGIVGGG
;
A
#
# COMPACT_ATOMS: atom_id res chain seq x y z
N MET A 1 22.64 -7.51 20.27
CA MET A 1 21.20 -7.71 20.58
C MET A 1 20.54 -8.27 19.36
N ASN A 2 20.19 -9.55 19.38
CA ASN A 2 19.59 -10.29 18.27
C ASN A 2 18.17 -9.74 18.05
N ARG A 3 17.90 -9.16 16.86
CA ARG A 3 16.52 -8.88 16.42
C ARG A 3 15.89 -10.22 16.02
N PRO A 4 14.68 -10.53 16.45
CA PRO A 4 14.03 -11.76 16.04
C PRO A 4 13.78 -11.71 14.51
N HIS A 5 14.25 -12.70 13.81
CA HIS A 5 13.86 -13.00 12.42
C HIS A 5 12.37 -13.35 12.40
N PHE A 6 11.57 -12.53 11.73
CA PHE A 6 10.15 -12.81 11.43
C PHE A 6 10.03 -13.80 10.27
N SER A 7 10.66 -14.95 10.34
CA SER A 7 10.66 -15.91 9.22
C SER A 7 10.03 -17.27 9.52
N ASP A 8 9.37 -17.45 10.67
CA ASP A 8 8.73 -18.73 11.01
C ASP A 8 7.27 -18.56 11.45
N HIS A 9 6.43 -17.98 10.59
CA HIS A 9 4.97 -18.05 10.76
C HIS A 9 4.39 -19.15 9.85
N HIS A 10 4.70 -20.42 10.13
CA HIS A 10 4.06 -21.56 9.49
C HIS A 10 2.54 -21.63 9.72
N ASP A 11 2.03 -20.95 10.75
CA ASP A 11 0.59 -20.92 11.08
C ASP A 11 -0.24 -19.97 10.20
N CYS A 12 0.40 -19.14 9.39
CA CYS A 12 -0.29 -18.21 8.46
C CYS A 12 -0.32 -18.73 7.02
N GLU A 13 0.24 -19.91 6.73
CA GLU A 13 0.14 -20.54 5.43
C GLU A 13 -1.33 -20.86 5.12
N GLY A 14 -1.89 -20.17 4.12
CA GLY A 14 -3.28 -20.32 3.69
C GLY A 14 -4.22 -19.18 4.12
N LEU A 15 -3.80 -18.26 5.00
CA LEU A 15 -4.60 -17.08 5.29
C LEU A 15 -4.50 -16.07 4.13
N THR A 16 -5.65 -15.71 3.59
CA THR A 16 -5.76 -14.67 2.55
C THR A 16 -6.55 -13.49 3.06
N GLY A 17 -6.25 -12.29 2.53
CA GLY A 17 -7.02 -11.10 2.87
C GLY A 17 -8.47 -11.23 2.42
N ILE A 18 -9.37 -10.51 3.11
CA ILE A 18 -10.78 -10.49 2.71
C ILE A 18 -10.93 -9.86 1.33
N THR A 19 -11.66 -10.54 0.44
CA THR A 19 -11.96 -10.11 -0.93
C THR A 19 -13.46 -10.14 -1.19
N VAL A 20 -13.87 -9.73 -2.39
CA VAL A 20 -15.26 -9.85 -2.84
C VAL A 20 -15.77 -11.31 -2.85
N ASP A 21 -14.86 -12.27 -3.00
CA ASP A 21 -15.21 -13.70 -3.07
C ASP A 21 -15.61 -14.28 -1.69
N HIS A 22 -15.27 -13.58 -0.61
CA HIS A 22 -15.74 -13.91 0.74
C HIS A 22 -17.19 -13.44 1.00
N LEU A 23 -17.78 -12.66 0.08
CA LEU A 23 -19.14 -12.18 0.23
C LEU A 23 -20.13 -13.19 -0.38
N PRO A 24 -21.39 -13.26 0.10
CA PRO A 24 -22.43 -14.06 -0.52
C PRO A 24 -22.62 -13.68 -1.99
N HIS A 25 -22.60 -14.68 -2.88
CA HIS A 25 -22.73 -14.46 -4.33
C HIS A 25 -24.16 -14.08 -4.75
N ASP A 26 -25.15 -14.31 -3.91
CA ASP A 26 -26.58 -14.00 -4.13
C ASP A 26 -26.93 -12.51 -4.06
N GLY A 27 -25.94 -11.66 -3.73
CA GLY A 27 -26.13 -10.22 -3.59
C GLY A 27 -26.88 -9.80 -2.31
N SER A 28 -27.15 -10.73 -1.40
CA SER A 28 -27.91 -10.47 -0.16
C SER A 28 -27.21 -9.47 0.77
N LEU A 29 -25.88 -9.43 0.75
CA LEU A 29 -25.09 -8.59 1.67
C LEU A 29 -24.93 -7.15 1.19
N GLY A 30 -24.87 -6.91 -0.13
CA GLY A 30 -24.53 -5.59 -0.66
C GLY A 30 -25.06 -5.34 -2.07
N ARG A 31 -24.84 -4.12 -2.57
CA ARG A 31 -25.28 -3.68 -3.90
C ARG A 31 -24.10 -3.34 -4.77
N VAL A 32 -24.12 -3.75 -6.03
CA VAL A 32 -23.11 -3.37 -7.02
C VAL A 32 -23.33 -1.91 -7.43
N ARG A 33 -22.27 -1.11 -7.34
CA ARG A 33 -22.21 0.28 -7.79
C ARG A 33 -21.12 0.44 -8.85
N ARG A 34 -21.40 1.28 -9.83
CA ARG A 34 -20.47 1.64 -10.90
C ARG A 34 -20.05 3.08 -10.77
N TYR A 35 -18.78 3.35 -10.96
CA TYR A 35 -18.18 4.67 -10.87
C TYR A 35 -17.41 4.96 -12.16
N ALA A 36 -17.69 6.07 -12.80
CA ALA A 36 -16.92 6.53 -13.95
C ALA A 36 -15.52 7.01 -13.49
N LYS A 37 -14.56 6.99 -14.41
CA LYS A 37 -13.22 7.56 -14.14
C LYS A 37 -13.33 8.99 -13.62
N GLY A 38 -12.62 9.30 -12.54
CA GLY A 38 -12.57 10.62 -11.91
C GLY A 38 -13.73 10.92 -10.97
N THR A 39 -14.76 10.04 -10.85
CA THR A 39 -15.85 10.28 -9.90
C THR A 39 -15.44 9.86 -8.48
N PHE A 40 -16.08 10.51 -7.51
CA PHE A 40 -15.86 10.19 -6.10
C PHE A 40 -16.77 9.04 -5.64
N VAL A 41 -16.20 8.11 -4.86
CA VAL A 41 -16.95 7.10 -4.11
C VAL A 41 -17.46 7.70 -2.81
N TRP A 42 -16.59 8.51 -2.16
CA TRP A 42 -16.92 9.39 -1.03
C TRP A 42 -15.96 10.58 -0.97
N GLN A 43 -16.38 11.60 -0.25
CA GLN A 43 -15.59 12.79 0.09
C GLN A 43 -15.53 12.98 1.61
N PRO A 44 -14.65 13.85 2.12
CA PRO A 44 -14.67 14.23 3.53
C PRO A 44 -16.07 14.67 3.95
N ASP A 45 -16.42 14.38 5.19
CA ASP A 45 -17.74 14.63 5.81
C ASP A 45 -18.91 13.76 5.32
N ASP A 46 -18.72 12.92 4.29
CA ASP A 46 -19.72 11.90 3.94
C ASP A 46 -19.91 10.89 5.06
N ALA A 47 -21.07 10.24 5.11
CA ALA A 47 -21.37 9.22 6.11
C ALA A 47 -20.40 8.03 6.00
N ALA A 48 -19.77 7.65 7.11
CA ALA A 48 -18.88 6.49 7.20
C ALA A 48 -19.64 5.25 7.68
N ASP A 49 -20.73 4.90 6.98
CA ASP A 49 -21.64 3.80 7.32
C ASP A 49 -21.55 2.60 6.36
N ARG A 50 -20.56 2.58 5.48
CA ARG A 50 -20.40 1.58 4.41
C ARG A 50 -18.96 1.15 4.25
N ILE A 51 -18.81 -0.14 3.90
CA ILE A 51 -17.56 -0.73 3.40
C ILE A 51 -17.78 -1.15 1.94
N TYR A 52 -16.72 -1.13 1.17
CA TYR A 52 -16.73 -1.42 -0.26
C TYR A 52 -15.75 -2.54 -0.58
N PHE A 53 -16.08 -3.36 -1.56
CA PHE A 53 -15.21 -4.38 -2.13
C PHE A 53 -15.07 -4.12 -3.62
N LEU A 54 -13.86 -3.82 -4.08
CA LEU A 54 -13.62 -3.49 -5.48
C LEU A 54 -13.65 -4.75 -6.35
N ARG A 55 -14.58 -4.83 -7.29
CA ARG A 55 -14.67 -5.95 -8.24
C ARG A 55 -13.79 -5.73 -9.46
N ARG A 56 -13.77 -4.50 -9.97
CA ARG A 56 -13.00 -4.10 -11.17
C ARG A 56 -12.55 -2.66 -11.06
N GLY A 57 -11.42 -2.36 -11.69
CA GLY A 57 -10.87 -1.01 -11.76
C GLY A 57 -9.86 -0.71 -10.66
N GLN A 58 -9.63 0.57 -10.41
CA GLN A 58 -8.70 1.08 -9.39
C GLN A 58 -9.29 2.30 -8.71
N VAL A 59 -9.15 2.39 -7.39
CA VAL A 59 -9.61 3.51 -6.57
C VAL A 59 -8.42 4.10 -5.80
N ALA A 60 -8.27 5.43 -5.84
CA ALA A 60 -7.32 6.15 -5.00
C ALA A 60 -8.01 6.58 -3.71
N VAL A 61 -7.39 6.28 -2.57
CA VAL A 61 -7.76 6.85 -1.27
C VAL A 61 -6.73 7.89 -0.89
N SER A 62 -7.17 9.12 -0.68
CA SER A 62 -6.32 10.28 -0.40
C SER A 62 -6.86 11.11 0.74
N THR A 63 -5.99 11.89 1.36
CA THR A 63 -6.34 12.97 2.30
C THR A 63 -5.81 14.29 1.77
N ALA A 64 -6.26 15.41 2.32
CA ALA A 64 -5.72 16.72 2.02
C ALA A 64 -4.78 17.17 3.14
N THR A 65 -3.67 17.83 2.77
CA THR A 65 -2.85 18.58 3.73
C THR A 65 -3.57 19.87 4.15
N PRO A 66 -3.11 20.57 5.22
CA PRO A 66 -3.63 21.91 5.56
C PRO A 66 -3.59 22.88 4.37
N GLU A 67 -2.62 22.75 3.45
CA GLU A 67 -2.51 23.54 2.24
C GLU A 67 -3.40 23.00 1.09
N HIS A 68 -4.36 22.14 1.37
CA HIS A 68 -5.31 21.54 0.41
C HIS A 68 -4.63 20.71 -0.70
N ARG A 69 -3.40 20.23 -0.47
CA ARG A 69 -2.74 19.33 -1.43
C ARG A 69 -3.15 17.88 -1.18
N PRO A 70 -3.60 17.16 -2.22
CA PRO A 70 -3.98 15.78 -2.06
C PRO A 70 -2.74 14.90 -1.78
N VAL A 71 -2.79 14.11 -0.71
CA VAL A 71 -1.79 13.10 -0.38
C VAL A 71 -2.42 11.73 -0.59
N LEU A 72 -1.86 10.96 -1.54
CA LEU A 72 -2.31 9.60 -1.79
C LEU A 72 -1.91 8.70 -0.61
N LEU A 73 -2.90 8.18 0.08
CA LEU A 73 -2.68 7.21 1.16
C LEU A 73 -2.47 5.81 0.60
N ARG A 74 -3.30 5.40 -0.37
CA ARG A 74 -3.18 4.10 -1.04
C ARG A 74 -3.98 4.03 -2.35
N THR A 75 -3.60 3.10 -3.21
CA THR A 75 -4.42 2.63 -4.32
C THR A 75 -5.07 1.31 -3.93
N VAL A 76 -6.32 1.15 -4.28
CA VAL A 76 -7.11 -0.07 -4.07
C VAL A 76 -7.24 -0.77 -5.42
N GLU A 77 -6.86 -2.04 -5.45
CA GLU A 77 -6.94 -2.90 -6.62
C GLU A 77 -8.19 -3.79 -6.59
N ALA A 78 -8.53 -4.38 -7.73
CA ALA A 78 -9.62 -5.35 -7.81
C ALA A 78 -9.42 -6.49 -6.80
N GLY A 79 -10.51 -6.94 -6.18
CA GLY A 79 -10.53 -7.90 -5.08
C GLY A 79 -10.45 -7.28 -3.69
N GLN A 80 -9.84 -6.12 -3.53
CA GLN A 80 -9.56 -5.53 -2.22
C GLN A 80 -10.76 -4.79 -1.61
N PRO A 81 -10.89 -4.83 -0.27
CA PRO A 81 -11.84 -3.98 0.45
C PRO A 81 -11.30 -2.55 0.60
N PHE A 82 -12.21 -1.58 0.71
CA PHE A 82 -11.87 -0.21 1.05
C PHE A 82 -13.02 0.48 1.81
N GLY A 83 -12.70 1.57 2.50
CA GLY A 83 -13.66 2.24 3.38
C GLY A 83 -13.86 1.55 4.74
N GLU A 84 -13.04 0.56 5.06
CA GLU A 84 -13.09 -0.25 6.29
C GLU A 84 -12.79 0.54 7.57
N LEU A 85 -12.17 1.72 7.46
CA LEU A 85 -11.97 2.61 8.62
C LEU A 85 -13.29 3.09 9.24
N CYS A 86 -14.42 2.90 8.55
CA CYS A 86 -15.76 3.08 9.17
C CYS A 86 -15.98 2.18 10.38
N LEU A 87 -15.27 1.05 10.49
CA LEU A 87 -15.27 0.18 11.68
C LEU A 87 -14.71 0.88 12.92
N CYS A 88 -13.75 1.83 12.71
CA CYS A 88 -13.07 2.56 13.77
C CYS A 88 -13.65 3.98 13.98
N SER A 89 -14.47 4.49 13.05
CA SER A 89 -15.02 5.85 13.08
C SER A 89 -16.17 6.04 14.06
N ALA A 90 -16.21 5.24 15.12
CA ALA A 90 -17.25 5.28 16.14
C ALA A 90 -17.47 6.68 16.77
N ARG A 91 -16.49 7.57 16.70
CA ARG A 91 -16.55 8.94 17.26
C ARG A 91 -17.24 9.94 16.34
N THR A 92 -16.98 9.92 15.04
CA THR A 92 -17.50 10.96 14.11
C THR A 92 -18.53 10.43 13.12
N ARG A 93 -18.52 9.13 12.80
CA ARG A 93 -19.31 8.50 11.74
C ARG A 93 -19.21 9.21 10.38
N ARG A 94 -18.12 9.94 10.16
CA ARG A 94 -17.86 10.69 8.91
C ARG A 94 -16.54 10.27 8.31
N ARG A 95 -16.43 10.41 6.99
CA ARG A 95 -15.20 10.22 6.25
C ARG A 95 -14.25 11.40 6.48
N ASP A 96 -12.98 11.11 6.69
CA ASP A 96 -11.88 12.06 6.78
C ASP A 96 -10.98 12.05 5.53
N THR A 97 -11.30 11.18 4.58
CA THR A 97 -10.56 10.95 3.36
C THR A 97 -11.47 11.07 2.14
N THR A 98 -10.84 11.15 0.96
CA THR A 98 -11.51 11.08 -0.34
C THR A 98 -11.20 9.72 -0.97
N ALA A 99 -12.20 9.06 -1.57
CA ALA A 99 -11.98 7.95 -2.48
C ALA A 99 -12.47 8.31 -3.88
N SER A 100 -11.60 8.17 -4.88
CA SER A 100 -11.90 8.50 -6.27
C SER A 100 -11.52 7.38 -7.23
N ALA A 101 -12.34 7.14 -8.24
CA ALA A 101 -12.10 6.15 -9.27
C ALA A 101 -11.00 6.60 -10.24
N LEU A 102 -9.86 5.92 -10.26
CA LEU A 102 -8.75 6.21 -11.20
C LEU A 102 -9.07 5.79 -12.63
N VAL A 103 -9.88 4.77 -12.78
CA VAL A 103 -10.46 4.24 -14.04
C VAL A 103 -11.93 3.95 -13.79
N ALA A 104 -12.69 3.51 -14.79
CA ALA A 104 -14.04 3.03 -14.56
C ALA A 104 -14.02 1.83 -13.60
N CYS A 105 -14.82 1.90 -12.53
CA CYS A 105 -14.82 0.96 -11.43
C CYS A 105 -16.19 0.32 -11.20
N GLU A 106 -16.16 -0.91 -10.67
CA GLU A 106 -17.33 -1.59 -10.14
C GLU A 106 -16.99 -2.09 -8.72
N ALA A 107 -17.82 -1.74 -7.73
CA ALA A 107 -17.63 -2.15 -6.35
C ALA A 107 -18.93 -2.64 -5.72
N VAL A 108 -18.83 -3.62 -4.82
CA VAL A 108 -19.93 -4.02 -3.94
C VAL A 108 -19.94 -3.07 -2.74
N GLU A 109 -21.04 -2.35 -2.59
CA GLU A 109 -21.29 -1.45 -1.47
C GLU A 109 -22.10 -2.17 -0.40
N VAL A 110 -21.57 -2.30 0.81
CA VAL A 110 -22.18 -3.02 1.93
C VAL A 110 -22.40 -2.06 3.10
N LYS A 111 -23.63 -2.04 3.64
CA LYS A 111 -23.88 -1.29 4.89
C LYS A 111 -23.10 -1.90 6.04
N LEU A 112 -22.48 -1.07 6.87
CA LEU A 112 -21.65 -1.50 7.99
C LEU A 112 -22.39 -2.45 8.94
N SER A 113 -23.67 -2.16 9.25
CA SER A 113 -24.49 -3.02 10.11
C SER A 113 -24.68 -4.42 9.54
N HIS A 114 -24.92 -4.52 8.23
CA HIS A 114 -25.07 -5.81 7.55
C HIS A 114 -23.74 -6.57 7.52
N PHE A 115 -22.64 -5.86 7.24
CA PHE A 115 -21.30 -6.46 7.23
C PHE A 115 -20.91 -7.01 8.60
N LEU A 116 -21.15 -6.25 9.68
CA LEU A 116 -20.91 -6.71 11.05
C LEU A 116 -21.78 -7.92 11.41
N GLY A 117 -23.04 -7.95 10.96
CA GLY A 117 -23.92 -9.11 11.12
C GLY A 117 -23.36 -10.34 10.41
N TYR A 118 -22.89 -10.17 9.17
CA TYR A 118 -22.28 -11.22 8.38
C TYR A 118 -21.00 -11.79 9.04
N LEU A 119 -20.10 -10.93 9.52
CA LEU A 119 -18.87 -11.35 10.19
C LEU A 119 -19.14 -12.18 11.46
N ARG A 120 -20.20 -11.87 12.22
CA ARG A 120 -20.57 -12.65 13.41
C ARG A 120 -20.95 -14.09 13.08
N GLY A 121 -21.54 -14.32 11.92
CA GLY A 121 -21.97 -15.63 11.44
C GLY A 121 -20.94 -16.33 10.53
N ASN A 122 -19.84 -15.65 10.15
CA ASN A 122 -18.84 -16.17 9.22
C ASN A 122 -17.42 -15.99 9.74
N ARG A 123 -16.93 -17.02 10.43
CA ARG A 123 -15.59 -17.00 11.05
C ARG A 123 -14.48 -16.82 10.00
N GLY A 124 -14.57 -17.49 8.84
CA GLY A 124 -13.56 -17.36 7.79
C GLY A 124 -13.45 -15.93 7.23
N ALA A 125 -14.60 -15.25 7.03
CA ALA A 125 -14.59 -13.84 6.62
C ALA A 125 -14.01 -12.92 7.71
N LEU A 126 -14.25 -13.22 8.99
CA LEU A 126 -13.66 -12.46 10.11
C LEU A 126 -12.14 -12.65 10.16
N GLU A 127 -11.66 -13.88 10.03
CA GLU A 127 -10.22 -14.20 10.00
C GLU A 127 -9.53 -13.51 8.81
N ALA A 128 -10.13 -13.57 7.62
CA ALA A 128 -9.62 -12.87 6.43
C ALA A 128 -9.60 -11.35 6.60
N LEU A 129 -10.58 -10.76 7.29
CA LEU A 129 -10.58 -9.33 7.62
C LEU A 129 -9.45 -8.99 8.59
N LEU A 130 -9.25 -9.78 9.64
CA LEU A 130 -8.16 -9.58 10.60
C LEU A 130 -6.80 -9.66 9.90
N TYR A 131 -6.60 -10.66 9.05
CA TYR A 131 -5.39 -10.77 8.24
C TYR A 131 -5.16 -9.53 7.36
N THR A 132 -6.23 -9.03 6.71
CA THR A 132 -6.16 -7.78 5.93
C THR A 132 -5.70 -6.60 6.78
N PHE A 133 -6.17 -6.47 8.01
CA PHE A 133 -5.74 -5.39 8.92
C PHE A 133 -4.28 -5.58 9.37
N CYS A 134 -3.84 -6.80 9.67
CA CYS A 134 -2.45 -7.07 10.00
C CYS A 134 -1.51 -6.66 8.85
N MET A 135 -1.83 -7.07 7.63
CA MET A 135 -1.04 -6.68 6.45
C MET A 135 -1.00 -5.17 6.24
N ARG A 136 -2.12 -4.47 6.42
CA ARG A 136 -2.18 -3.01 6.30
C ARG A 136 -1.42 -2.29 7.40
N LEU A 137 -1.46 -2.80 8.62
CA LEU A 137 -0.68 -2.27 9.73
C LEU A 137 0.81 -2.39 9.43
N THR A 138 1.25 -3.57 8.99
CA THR A 138 2.62 -3.80 8.55
C THR A 138 3.03 -2.82 7.45
N ASP A 139 2.21 -2.62 6.42
CA ASP A 139 2.47 -1.63 5.36
C ASP A 139 2.57 -0.20 5.89
N ALA A 140 1.71 0.17 6.86
CA ALA A 140 1.72 1.51 7.46
C ALA A 140 2.97 1.74 8.30
N GLU A 141 3.37 0.78 9.16
CA GLU A 141 4.59 0.82 9.96
C GLU A 141 5.82 0.95 9.06
N GLN A 142 5.81 0.24 7.98
CA GLN A 142 6.86 0.27 6.97
C GLN A 142 6.98 1.64 6.30
N ARG A 143 5.88 2.29 6.00
CA ARG A 143 5.91 3.66 5.46
C ARG A 143 6.42 4.65 6.50
N VAL A 144 6.05 4.49 7.76
CA VAL A 144 6.57 5.33 8.86
C VAL A 144 8.08 5.17 8.98
N GLU A 145 8.61 3.93 8.92
CA GLU A 145 10.05 3.68 8.94
C GLU A 145 10.75 4.40 7.78
N VAL A 146 10.26 4.22 6.54
CA VAL A 146 10.83 4.89 5.35
C VAL A 146 10.78 6.42 5.50
N LEU A 147 9.68 6.98 5.99
CA LEU A 147 9.52 8.43 6.18
C LEU A 147 10.39 8.97 7.32
N GLY A 148 10.75 8.15 8.29
CA GLY A 148 11.65 8.48 9.39
C GLY A 148 13.08 8.80 8.95
N HIS A 149 13.52 8.34 7.77
CA HIS A 149 14.84 8.68 7.25
C HIS A 149 14.92 10.14 6.78
N ARG A 150 15.87 10.90 7.28
CA ARG A 150 16.00 12.36 7.05
C ARG A 150 16.42 12.72 5.62
N GLY A 151 17.22 11.88 4.96
CA GLY A 151 17.76 12.14 3.62
C GLY A 151 16.97 11.46 2.49
N ALA A 152 16.84 12.11 1.34
CA ALA A 152 16.19 11.53 0.16
C ALA A 152 16.87 10.24 -0.33
N GLU A 153 18.22 10.21 -0.28
CA GLU A 153 19.01 9.02 -0.66
C GLU A 153 18.84 7.89 0.35
N GLN A 154 18.81 8.20 1.66
CA GLN A 154 18.52 7.23 2.70
C GLN A 154 17.10 6.65 2.54
N ARG A 155 16.10 7.51 2.38
CA ARG A 155 14.71 7.10 2.21
C ARG A 155 14.51 6.17 1.03
N LEU A 156 15.02 6.57 -0.15
CA LEU A 156 14.95 5.75 -1.35
C LEU A 156 15.79 4.49 -1.26
N GLY A 157 16.97 4.58 -0.66
CA GLY A 157 17.86 3.44 -0.48
C GLY A 157 17.25 2.36 0.41
N HIS A 158 16.76 2.72 1.59
CA HIS A 158 16.08 1.78 2.48
C HIS A 158 14.83 1.17 1.86
N LEU A 159 14.03 1.97 1.13
CA LEU A 159 12.90 1.45 0.38
C LEU A 159 13.31 0.39 -0.65
N MET A 160 14.39 0.65 -1.41
CA MET A 160 14.89 -0.31 -2.42
C MET A 160 15.48 -1.57 -1.81
N LEU A 161 16.23 -1.47 -0.69
CA LEU A 161 16.73 -2.65 0.04
C LEU A 161 15.58 -3.55 0.48
N ARG A 162 14.50 -2.95 0.91
CA ARG A 162 13.32 -3.66 1.34
C ARG A 162 12.56 -4.32 0.21
N LEU A 163 12.30 -3.59 -0.88
CA LEU A 163 11.71 -4.16 -2.09
C LEU A 163 12.62 -5.27 -2.66
N GLY A 164 13.93 -5.17 -2.45
CA GLY A 164 14.91 -6.18 -2.82
C GLY A 164 14.71 -7.54 -2.14
N GLN A 165 14.15 -7.57 -0.92
CA GLN A 165 13.80 -8.82 -0.22
C GLN A 165 12.66 -9.57 -0.92
N LEU A 166 11.83 -8.85 -1.68
CA LEU A 166 10.70 -9.39 -2.46
C LEU A 166 11.05 -9.51 -3.95
N GLY A 167 12.23 -9.03 -4.36
CA GLY A 167 12.69 -9.00 -5.74
C GLY A 167 13.25 -10.34 -6.24
N THR A 168 13.37 -10.48 -7.54
CA THR A 168 14.00 -11.66 -8.17
C THR A 168 15.52 -11.52 -8.15
N PRO A 169 16.27 -12.50 -7.61
CA PRO A 169 17.72 -12.51 -7.69
C PRO A 169 18.19 -12.50 -9.17
N ASP A 170 19.15 -11.63 -9.50
CA ASP A 170 19.65 -11.44 -10.85
C ASP A 170 21.08 -11.96 -10.96
N GLY A 171 21.24 -13.28 -11.14
CA GLY A 171 22.50 -13.95 -11.53
C GLY A 171 23.69 -13.82 -10.57
N GLY A 172 23.62 -13.00 -9.53
CA GLY A 172 24.63 -12.79 -8.50
C GLY A 172 23.97 -12.70 -7.11
N ARG A 173 24.73 -13.04 -6.06
CA ARG A 173 24.21 -13.06 -4.68
C ARG A 173 23.76 -11.69 -4.15
N ASP A 174 24.20 -10.60 -4.78
CA ASP A 174 24.08 -9.24 -4.24
C ASP A 174 23.26 -8.28 -5.12
N THR A 175 22.73 -8.73 -6.25
CA THR A 175 21.92 -7.90 -7.15
C THR A 175 20.50 -8.44 -7.26
N VAL A 176 19.53 -7.55 -7.12
CA VAL A 176 18.10 -7.87 -7.28
C VAL A 176 17.49 -6.99 -8.36
N THR A 177 16.51 -7.56 -9.06
CA THR A 177 15.73 -6.86 -10.08
C THR A 177 14.36 -6.52 -9.52
N LEU A 178 13.98 -5.24 -9.60
CA LEU A 178 12.71 -4.69 -9.16
C LEU A 178 11.88 -4.21 -10.35
N SER A 179 10.63 -4.63 -10.41
CA SER A 179 9.65 -4.13 -11.38
C SER A 179 8.86 -2.97 -10.78
N VAL A 180 9.52 -1.82 -10.59
CA VAL A 180 8.94 -0.64 -9.96
C VAL A 180 9.30 0.62 -10.72
N SER A 181 8.31 1.49 -10.97
CA SER A 181 8.50 2.77 -11.65
C SER A 181 8.92 3.88 -10.68
N HIS A 182 9.51 4.97 -11.20
CA HIS A 182 9.80 6.17 -10.41
C HIS A 182 8.54 6.79 -9.78
N LYS A 183 7.37 6.58 -10.39
CA LYS A 183 6.09 7.06 -9.85
C LYS A 183 5.71 6.26 -8.59
N GLU A 184 5.83 4.95 -8.63
CA GLU A 184 5.56 4.07 -7.49
C GLU A 184 6.57 4.30 -6.36
N LEU A 185 7.87 4.40 -6.69
CA LEU A 185 8.90 4.76 -5.71
C LEU A 185 8.59 6.11 -5.04
N ALA A 186 8.11 7.10 -5.80
CA ALA A 186 7.73 8.40 -5.27
C ALA A 186 6.55 8.30 -4.28
N GLN A 187 5.55 7.52 -4.62
CA GLN A 187 4.40 7.27 -3.75
C GLN A 187 4.79 6.55 -2.45
N MET A 188 5.61 5.51 -2.56
CA MET A 188 6.07 4.72 -1.40
C MET A 188 7.04 5.50 -0.51
N ALA A 189 7.93 6.31 -1.09
CA ALA A 189 8.91 7.11 -0.35
C ALA A 189 8.37 8.45 0.15
N GLY A 190 7.11 8.81 -0.15
CA GLY A 190 6.54 10.12 0.20
C GLY A 190 7.32 11.28 -0.43
N MET A 191 7.73 11.12 -1.70
CA MET A 191 8.55 12.09 -2.44
C MET A 191 7.86 12.52 -3.73
N SER A 192 8.21 13.68 -4.28
CA SER A 192 7.78 14.03 -5.63
C SER A 192 8.51 13.17 -6.68
N ARG A 193 7.87 12.88 -7.82
CA ARG A 193 8.49 12.12 -8.92
C ARG A 193 9.79 12.77 -9.43
N SER A 194 9.83 14.09 -9.48
CA SER A 194 11.04 14.83 -9.88
C SER A 194 12.17 14.63 -8.88
N HIS A 195 11.88 14.67 -7.58
CA HIS A 195 12.86 14.43 -6.53
C HIS A 195 13.39 12.99 -6.56
N VAL A 196 12.51 12.00 -6.76
CA VAL A 196 12.94 10.60 -6.98
C VAL A 196 13.86 10.51 -8.20
N THR A 197 13.49 11.11 -9.33
CA THR A 197 14.30 11.06 -10.55
C THR A 197 15.71 11.61 -10.33
N VAL A 198 15.83 12.75 -9.63
CA VAL A 198 17.15 13.34 -9.29
C VAL A 198 17.94 12.42 -8.36
N THR A 199 17.29 11.90 -7.32
CA THR A 199 17.93 11.02 -6.32
C THR A 199 18.38 9.69 -6.95
N MET A 200 17.53 9.08 -7.77
CA MET A 200 17.88 7.88 -8.54
C MET A 200 19.06 8.11 -9.48
N GLY A 201 19.12 9.30 -10.11
CA GLY A 201 20.28 9.71 -10.91
C GLY A 201 21.59 9.77 -10.12
N ARG A 202 21.53 10.20 -8.85
CA ARG A 202 22.70 10.22 -7.93
C ARG A 202 23.13 8.78 -7.58
N LEU A 203 22.19 7.94 -7.17
CA LEU A 203 22.45 6.54 -6.82
C LEU A 203 23.02 5.75 -8.02
N ARG A 204 22.51 6.03 -9.24
CA ARG A 204 23.03 5.44 -10.50
C ARG A 204 24.48 5.87 -10.77
N ARG A 205 24.82 7.15 -10.61
CA ARG A 205 26.20 7.63 -10.79
C ARG A 205 27.18 7.00 -9.82
N ARG A 206 26.71 6.59 -8.64
CA ARG A 206 27.51 5.84 -7.65
C ARG A 206 27.56 4.34 -7.91
N GLY A 207 26.89 3.85 -8.96
CA GLY A 207 26.87 2.43 -9.31
C GLY A 207 25.94 1.58 -8.44
N LEU A 208 25.20 2.18 -7.50
CA LEU A 208 24.34 1.47 -6.53
C LEU A 208 23.06 0.91 -7.16
N VAL A 209 22.62 1.54 -8.26
CA VAL A 209 21.47 1.10 -9.05
C VAL A 209 21.75 1.20 -10.54
N ARG A 210 21.12 0.33 -11.34
CA ARG A 210 21.17 0.36 -12.80
C ARG A 210 19.76 0.25 -13.35
N TYR A 211 19.38 1.12 -14.28
CA TYR A 211 18.09 1.11 -14.97
C TYR A 211 18.18 1.80 -16.32
N GLN A 212 17.32 1.39 -17.24
CA GLN A 212 17.07 2.04 -18.53
C GLN A 212 15.68 2.67 -18.50
N ARG A 213 15.37 3.51 -19.52
CA ARG A 213 14.15 4.34 -19.55
C ARG A 213 12.86 3.53 -19.42
N GLU A 214 12.83 2.28 -19.89
CA GLU A 214 11.69 1.35 -19.86
C GLU A 214 12.08 -0.06 -19.36
N GLY A 215 13.23 -0.18 -18.71
CA GLY A 215 13.75 -1.44 -18.22
C GLY A 215 13.57 -1.63 -16.72
N PRO A 216 13.81 -2.86 -16.24
CA PRO A 216 13.75 -3.15 -14.80
C PRO A 216 14.84 -2.39 -14.05
N LEU A 217 14.54 -2.07 -12.80
CA LEU A 217 15.49 -1.46 -11.88
C LEU A 217 16.33 -2.56 -11.22
N ARG A 218 17.63 -2.56 -11.48
CA ARG A 218 18.60 -3.44 -10.80
C ARG A 218 19.25 -2.71 -9.65
N VAL A 219 19.27 -3.34 -8.49
CA VAL A 219 19.82 -2.77 -7.24
C VAL A 219 20.95 -3.68 -6.75
N ASP A 220 22.11 -3.11 -6.53
CA ASP A 220 23.22 -3.76 -5.84
C ASP A 220 22.97 -3.64 -4.33
N VAL A 221 22.47 -4.71 -3.73
CA VAL A 221 22.04 -4.75 -2.34
C VAL A 221 23.21 -4.56 -1.38
N ALA A 222 24.34 -5.22 -1.64
CA ALA A 222 25.52 -5.14 -0.78
C ALA A 222 26.13 -3.73 -0.81
N ALA A 223 26.36 -3.17 -2.01
CA ALA A 223 26.91 -1.84 -2.18
C ALA A 223 25.97 -0.77 -1.59
N LEU A 224 24.66 -0.89 -1.80
CA LEU A 224 23.68 0.05 -1.26
C LEU A 224 23.61 -0.01 0.26
N THR A 225 23.69 -1.20 0.86
CA THR A 225 23.70 -1.37 2.33
C THR A 225 24.94 -0.71 2.96
N LEU A 226 26.12 -0.93 2.37
CA LEU A 226 27.36 -0.29 2.82
C LEU A 226 27.30 1.24 2.71
N TYR A 227 26.77 1.73 1.58
CA TYR A 227 26.61 3.17 1.36
C TYR A 227 25.71 3.82 2.41
N LEU A 228 24.56 3.22 2.70
CA LEU A 228 23.61 3.76 3.67
C LEU A 228 24.14 3.69 5.11
N GLY A 229 24.89 2.63 5.45
CA GLY A 229 25.56 2.49 6.75
C GLY A 229 26.64 3.58 6.96
N GLY A 230 27.36 3.97 5.92
CA GLY A 230 28.36 5.05 5.97
C GLY A 230 27.74 6.46 6.16
N ILE A 231 26.51 6.68 5.74
CA ILE A 231 25.82 7.98 5.95
C ILE A 231 25.39 8.15 7.41
N VAL A 232 25.13 7.07 8.15
CA VAL A 232 24.69 7.12 9.56
C VAL A 232 25.84 7.43 10.51
N GLY A 233 27.10 7.12 10.13
CA GLY A 233 28.28 7.34 10.97
C GLY A 233 28.95 8.71 10.82
N GLY A 234 28.44 9.61 9.99
CA GLY A 234 29.06 10.90 9.64
C GLY A 234 28.25 12.15 10.02
N GLY A 235 27.36 12.06 11.00
CA GLY A 235 26.53 13.18 11.48
C GLY A 235 26.81 13.54 12.94
#